data_d72d82b0db1bf28615b31ba4d31d8af4
#
_entry.id   d72d82b0db1bf28615b31ba4d31d8af4
#
_cell.length_a   1.000
_cell.length_b   1.000
_cell.length_c   1.000
_cell.angle_alpha   90.00
_cell.angle_beta   90.00
_cell.angle_gamma   90.00
#
_symmetry.space_group_name_H-M   'P 1'
#
loop_
_entity.id
_entity.type
_entity.pdbx_description
1 polymer ?
#
loop_
_entity_poly.entity_id
_entity_poly.type
_entity_poly.pdbx_seq_one_letter_code
_entity_poly.pdbx_strand_id
1 'polypeptide(L)'
;MEDDVVVAPGKPLAQSLLWKSLSLRSMEYQAQEDKMLIQAEAALFVIYEAGQEQLPMQWMEKTISFTGELPLVGCRHEMIPSVEPVLIKKEISIHPDEDGENRIFHVEAVVELDMKLYLEEKVHLLCDAYSTTKEVDTSYKTAHLETLQMKNKAKCRITEKIPLHSTDTMLQILSQ
;
A
#
# COMPACT_ATOMS: atom_id res chain seq x y z
N MET A 1 -10.55 0.31 -4.13
CA MET A 1 -9.98 1.40 -4.94
C MET A 1 -10.44 1.19 -6.36
N GLU A 2 -10.94 2.23 -6.98
CA GLU A 2 -11.38 2.26 -8.37
C GLU A 2 -10.93 3.60 -8.96
N ASP A 3 -10.36 3.60 -10.16
CA ASP A 3 -9.87 4.80 -10.83
C ASP A 3 -9.82 4.60 -12.34
N ASP A 4 -10.00 5.69 -13.09
CA ASP A 4 -9.96 5.73 -14.53
C ASP A 4 -8.71 6.49 -15.01
N VAL A 5 -7.85 5.79 -15.73
CA VAL A 5 -6.60 6.34 -16.23
C VAL A 5 -6.69 6.55 -17.73
N VAL A 6 -6.69 7.81 -18.13
CA VAL A 6 -6.81 8.20 -19.54
C VAL A 6 -5.47 8.08 -20.27
N VAL A 7 -5.49 7.49 -21.46
CA VAL A 7 -4.35 7.45 -22.38
C VAL A 7 -3.94 8.88 -22.75
N ALA A 8 -2.64 9.18 -22.61
CA ALA A 8 -2.13 10.51 -22.84
C ALA A 8 -2.44 11.01 -24.28
N PRO A 9 -2.74 12.32 -24.44
CA PRO A 9 -2.95 12.91 -25.76
C PRO A 9 -1.76 12.63 -26.70
N GLY A 10 -2.07 12.23 -27.93
CA GLY A 10 -1.06 11.89 -28.93
C GLY A 10 -0.59 10.43 -28.93
N LYS A 11 -1.00 9.63 -27.96
CA LYS A 11 -0.83 8.16 -28.05
C LYS A 11 -2.02 7.53 -28.79
N PRO A 12 -1.78 6.44 -29.54
CA PRO A 12 -2.86 5.75 -30.25
C PRO A 12 -3.84 5.06 -29.29
N LEU A 13 -5.04 4.79 -29.80
CA LEU A 13 -6.12 4.11 -29.05
C LEU A 13 -5.72 2.69 -28.69
N ALA A 14 -6.20 2.23 -27.54
CA ALA A 14 -5.95 0.88 -27.06
C ALA A 14 -6.97 -0.09 -27.68
N GLN A 15 -6.50 -1.14 -28.37
CA GLN A 15 -7.34 -2.22 -28.88
C GLN A 15 -7.42 -3.38 -27.90
N SER A 16 -6.28 -3.81 -27.39
CA SER A 16 -6.19 -4.94 -26.45
C SER A 16 -5.06 -4.71 -25.43
N LEU A 17 -5.22 -5.27 -24.24
CA LEU A 17 -4.17 -5.30 -23.21
C LEU A 17 -3.28 -6.53 -23.44
N LEU A 18 -2.00 -6.30 -23.67
CA LEU A 18 -0.98 -7.34 -23.81
C LEU A 18 -0.35 -7.70 -22.46
N TRP A 19 -0.10 -6.68 -21.64
CA TRP A 19 0.44 -6.83 -20.29
C TRP A 19 -0.14 -5.77 -19.37
N LYS A 20 -0.36 -6.17 -18.11
CA LYS A 20 -0.87 -5.27 -17.08
C LYS A 20 -0.26 -5.59 -15.73
N SER A 21 0.17 -4.57 -15.03
CA SER A 21 0.70 -4.67 -13.67
C SER A 21 0.19 -3.52 -12.82
N LEU A 22 -0.21 -3.84 -11.59
CA LEU A 22 -0.53 -2.87 -10.56
C LEU A 22 0.21 -3.26 -9.30
N SER A 23 0.91 -2.31 -8.69
CA SER A 23 1.68 -2.51 -7.46
C SER A 23 1.51 -1.34 -6.51
N LEU A 24 1.44 -1.61 -5.21
CA LEU A 24 1.45 -0.57 -4.18
C LEU A 24 2.86 0.00 -4.04
N ARG A 25 2.98 1.32 -4.09
CA ARG A 25 4.25 2.06 -3.96
C ARG A 25 4.48 2.54 -2.53
N SER A 26 3.50 3.22 -1.98
CA SER A 26 3.52 3.76 -0.62
C SER A 26 2.15 3.67 0.00
N MET A 27 2.11 3.50 1.31
CA MET A 27 0.90 3.64 2.11
C MET A 27 1.26 4.33 3.43
N GLU A 28 0.52 5.36 3.76
CA GLU A 28 0.62 6.11 5.00
C GLU A 28 -0.69 5.97 5.78
N TYR A 29 -0.56 5.85 7.10
CA TYR A 29 -1.67 5.61 7.99
C TYR A 29 -1.65 6.63 9.12
N GLN A 30 -2.78 7.27 9.37
CA GLN A 30 -2.94 8.21 10.46
C GLN A 30 -4.13 7.80 11.34
N ALA A 31 -3.84 7.44 12.58
CA ALA A 31 -4.87 7.18 13.58
C ALA A 31 -5.57 8.49 13.96
N GLN A 32 -6.90 8.45 14.00
CA GLN A 32 -7.77 9.52 14.47
C GLN A 32 -8.85 8.95 15.39
N GLU A 33 -9.68 9.80 15.98
CA GLU A 33 -10.75 9.34 16.85
C GLU A 33 -11.74 8.50 16.06
N ASP A 34 -11.91 7.24 16.48
CA ASP A 34 -12.79 6.22 15.90
C ASP A 34 -12.58 5.93 14.39
N LYS A 35 -11.44 6.32 13.81
CA LYS A 35 -11.11 6.02 12.41
C LYS A 35 -9.62 6.01 12.13
N MET A 36 -9.27 5.41 11.00
CA MET A 36 -7.95 5.44 10.40
C MET A 36 -8.03 6.14 9.06
N LEU A 37 -7.20 7.15 8.84
CA LEU A 37 -6.98 7.73 7.52
C LEU A 37 -5.88 6.97 6.81
N ILE A 38 -6.09 6.71 5.52
CA ILE A 38 -5.17 6.00 4.66
C ILE A 38 -4.87 6.88 3.46
N GLN A 39 -3.59 7.11 3.18
CA GLN A 39 -3.12 7.73 1.95
C GLN A 39 -2.19 6.74 1.27
N ALA A 40 -2.41 6.49 -0.01
CA ALA A 40 -1.64 5.49 -0.71
C ALA A 40 -1.39 5.85 -2.18
N GLU A 41 -0.33 5.28 -2.73
CA GLU A 41 0.03 5.37 -4.13
C GLU A 41 0.21 3.97 -4.71
N ALA A 42 -0.37 3.77 -5.88
CA ALA A 42 -0.19 2.58 -6.69
C ALA A 42 0.45 2.93 -8.02
N ALA A 43 1.35 2.09 -8.51
CA ALA A 43 1.90 2.20 -9.85
C ALA A 43 1.16 1.25 -10.80
N LEU A 44 0.54 1.83 -11.79
CA LEU A 44 -0.04 1.13 -12.94
C LEU A 44 1.00 1.09 -14.05
N PHE A 45 1.23 -0.09 -14.61
CA PHE A 45 1.97 -0.27 -15.84
C PHE A 45 1.18 -1.15 -16.79
N VAL A 46 0.99 -0.69 -18.02
CA VAL A 46 0.27 -1.41 -19.06
C VAL A 46 1.04 -1.41 -20.38
N ILE A 47 1.01 -2.54 -21.08
CA ILE A 47 1.40 -2.66 -22.48
C ILE A 47 0.14 -3.02 -23.25
N TYR A 48 -0.16 -2.28 -24.29
CA TYR A 48 -1.36 -2.46 -25.08
C TYR A 48 -1.07 -2.44 -26.58
N GLU A 49 -1.90 -3.14 -27.31
CA GLU A 49 -1.91 -3.11 -28.77
C GLU A 49 -2.66 -1.86 -29.23
N ALA A 50 -2.02 -1.13 -30.15
CA ALA A 50 -2.60 0.04 -30.78
C ALA A 50 -3.09 -0.31 -32.18
N GLY A 51 -4.26 0.22 -32.57
CA GLY A 51 -4.87 -0.04 -33.85
C GLY A 51 -4.16 0.57 -35.08
N GLN A 52 -2.87 0.89 -34.95
CA GLN A 52 -2.08 1.51 -36.01
C GLN A 52 -0.96 0.59 -36.47
N GLU A 53 -0.89 0.30 -37.77
CA GLU A 53 0.12 -0.61 -38.34
C GLU A 53 1.59 -0.19 -38.10
N GLN A 54 1.84 1.12 -37.97
CA GLN A 54 3.20 1.64 -37.77
C GLN A 54 3.69 1.60 -36.32
N LEU A 55 2.77 1.49 -35.34
CA LEU A 55 3.07 1.46 -33.91
C LEU A 55 2.17 0.44 -33.20
N PRO A 56 2.36 -0.85 -33.47
CA PRO A 56 1.41 -1.88 -33.03
C PRO A 56 1.38 -2.05 -31.51
N MET A 57 2.48 -1.74 -30.83
CA MET A 57 2.60 -1.91 -29.37
C MET A 57 2.95 -0.59 -28.71
N GLN A 58 2.22 -0.28 -27.66
CA GLN A 58 2.41 0.91 -26.83
C GLN A 58 2.47 0.52 -25.36
N TRP A 59 3.03 1.41 -24.56
CA TRP A 59 3.05 1.24 -23.11
C TRP A 59 2.71 2.55 -22.39
N MET A 60 2.23 2.43 -21.16
CA MET A 60 1.95 3.54 -20.27
C MET A 60 2.28 3.15 -18.83
N GLU A 61 2.88 4.09 -18.12
CA GLU A 61 3.03 4.04 -16.67
C GLU A 61 2.32 5.24 -16.05
N LYS A 62 1.61 5.00 -14.93
CA LYS A 62 0.91 6.04 -14.19
C LYS A 62 0.93 5.73 -12.71
N THR A 63 1.18 6.75 -11.89
CA THR A 63 0.95 6.70 -10.45
C THR A 63 -0.48 7.13 -10.16
N ILE A 64 -1.20 6.31 -9.42
CA ILE A 64 -2.56 6.53 -8.96
C ILE A 64 -2.48 6.80 -7.46
N SER A 65 -2.93 7.98 -7.03
CA SER A 65 -3.00 8.33 -5.61
C SER A 65 -4.44 8.17 -5.13
N PHE A 66 -4.62 7.55 -3.98
CA PHE A 66 -5.94 7.37 -3.38
C PHE A 66 -5.91 7.61 -1.88
N THR A 67 -7.05 8.05 -1.36
CA THR A 67 -7.27 8.25 0.07
C THR A 67 -8.49 7.46 0.51
N GLY A 68 -8.48 7.01 1.76
CA GLY A 68 -9.61 6.30 2.33
C GLY A 68 -9.73 6.57 3.82
N GLU A 69 -10.95 6.44 4.32
CA GLU A 69 -11.23 6.45 5.75
C GLU A 69 -11.77 5.07 6.14
N LEU A 70 -11.18 4.48 7.16
CA LEU A 70 -11.64 3.22 7.72
C LEU A 70 -12.21 3.48 9.11
N PRO A 71 -13.53 3.26 9.34
CA PRO A 71 -14.11 3.32 10.66
C PRO A 71 -13.46 2.28 11.58
N LEU A 72 -12.99 2.70 12.75
CA LEU A 72 -12.24 1.85 13.67
C LEU A 72 -12.54 2.27 15.11
N VAL A 73 -13.62 1.73 15.68
CA VAL A 73 -14.10 2.08 17.02
C VAL A 73 -13.01 1.87 18.07
N GLY A 74 -12.76 2.90 18.87
CA GLY A 74 -11.71 2.92 19.91
C GLY A 74 -10.33 3.30 19.41
N CYS A 75 -10.18 3.61 18.13
CA CYS A 75 -8.95 4.22 17.62
C CYS A 75 -8.78 5.62 18.19
N ARG A 76 -7.54 6.00 18.53
CA ARG A 76 -7.18 7.33 19.05
C ARG A 76 -5.96 7.86 18.33
N HIS A 77 -5.82 9.17 18.29
CA HIS A 77 -4.72 9.82 17.56
C HIS A 77 -3.31 9.51 18.10
N GLU A 78 -3.20 9.19 19.40
CA GLU A 78 -1.93 8.78 20.03
C GLU A 78 -1.52 7.33 19.75
N MET A 79 -2.40 6.53 19.13
CA MET A 79 -2.07 5.15 18.80
C MET A 79 -1.11 5.04 17.63
N ILE A 80 -0.18 4.09 17.73
CA ILE A 80 0.82 3.80 16.71
C ILE A 80 0.31 2.63 15.86
N PRO A 81 -0.02 2.87 14.58
CA PRO A 81 -0.48 1.82 13.69
C PRO A 81 0.67 0.94 13.19
N SER A 82 0.45 -0.36 13.16
CA SER A 82 1.24 -1.34 12.43
C SER A 82 0.34 -2.01 11.42
N VAL A 83 0.55 -1.72 10.15
CA VAL A 83 -0.34 -2.17 9.06
C VAL A 83 0.47 -2.91 8.01
N GLU A 84 -0.02 -4.08 7.62
CA GLU A 84 0.51 -4.89 6.54
C GLU A 84 -0.51 -4.94 5.40
N PRO A 85 -0.29 -4.18 4.31
CA PRO A 85 -1.20 -4.18 3.17
C PRO A 85 -0.89 -5.33 2.21
N VAL A 86 -1.94 -6.00 1.74
CA VAL A 86 -1.87 -7.04 0.71
C VAL A 86 -2.85 -6.73 -0.41
N LEU A 87 -2.36 -6.66 -1.64
CA LEU A 87 -3.18 -6.48 -2.83
C LEU A 87 -3.78 -7.83 -3.22
N ILE A 88 -5.06 -8.08 -2.89
CA ILE A 88 -5.73 -9.37 -3.07
C ILE A 88 -6.47 -9.50 -4.41
N LYS A 89 -6.94 -8.37 -4.97
CA LYS A 89 -7.57 -8.34 -6.30
C LYS A 89 -7.02 -7.15 -7.08
N LYS A 90 -6.76 -7.37 -8.35
CA LYS A 90 -6.44 -6.32 -9.31
C LYS A 90 -7.10 -6.65 -10.65
N GLU A 91 -7.86 -5.71 -11.16
CA GLU A 91 -8.49 -5.81 -12.47
C GLU A 91 -8.21 -4.53 -13.25
N ILE A 92 -7.79 -4.69 -14.50
CA ILE A 92 -7.54 -3.58 -15.40
C ILE A 92 -8.21 -3.93 -16.71
N SER A 93 -9.07 -3.05 -17.21
CA SER A 93 -9.83 -3.21 -18.44
C SER A 93 -9.77 -1.94 -19.28
N ILE A 94 -10.02 -2.07 -20.58
CA ILE A 94 -10.13 -0.96 -21.51
C ILE A 94 -11.60 -0.56 -21.59
N HIS A 95 -11.85 0.75 -21.43
CA HIS A 95 -13.19 1.33 -21.56
C HIS A 95 -13.16 2.46 -22.60
N PRO A 96 -14.28 2.69 -23.31
CA PRO A 96 -14.42 3.83 -24.17
C PRO A 96 -14.58 5.11 -23.33
N ASP A 97 -14.10 6.23 -23.87
CA ASP A 97 -14.37 7.57 -23.37
C ASP A 97 -15.75 8.09 -23.84
N GLU A 98 -16.03 9.37 -23.61
CA GLU A 98 -17.29 10.03 -24.01
C GLU A 98 -17.51 10.05 -25.53
N ASP A 99 -16.44 10.00 -26.32
CA ASP A 99 -16.47 9.96 -27.78
C ASP A 99 -16.58 8.52 -28.33
N GLY A 100 -16.61 7.52 -27.44
CA GLY A 100 -16.66 6.10 -27.79
C GLY A 100 -15.30 5.52 -28.18
N GLU A 101 -14.20 6.26 -27.94
CA GLU A 101 -12.85 5.80 -28.23
C GLU A 101 -12.23 5.07 -27.03
N ASN A 102 -11.54 3.97 -27.27
CA ASN A 102 -10.87 3.17 -26.23
C ASN A 102 -9.63 3.89 -25.67
N ARG A 103 -9.85 4.87 -24.80
CA ARG A 103 -8.83 5.74 -24.18
C ARG A 103 -8.72 5.58 -22.66
N ILE A 104 -9.59 4.81 -22.03
CA ILE A 104 -9.62 4.69 -20.58
C ILE A 104 -9.14 3.32 -20.16
N PHE A 105 -8.15 3.27 -19.26
CA PHE A 105 -7.85 2.07 -18.50
C PHE A 105 -8.56 2.17 -17.16
N HIS A 106 -9.63 1.43 -17.03
CA HIS A 106 -10.36 1.28 -15.77
C HIS A 106 -9.61 0.32 -14.85
N VAL A 107 -9.27 0.79 -13.65
CA VAL A 107 -8.47 0.07 -12.66
C VAL A 107 -9.30 -0.19 -11.42
N GLU A 108 -9.54 -1.45 -11.12
CA GLU A 108 -10.17 -1.88 -9.86
C GLU A 108 -9.16 -2.67 -9.02
N ALA A 109 -9.04 -2.34 -7.74
CA ALA A 109 -8.19 -3.06 -6.82
C ALA A 109 -8.78 -3.19 -5.42
N VAL A 110 -8.57 -4.35 -4.79
CA VAL A 110 -8.91 -4.60 -3.40
C VAL A 110 -7.63 -4.83 -2.62
N VAL A 111 -7.45 -4.03 -1.58
CA VAL A 111 -6.33 -4.12 -0.65
C VAL A 111 -6.86 -4.59 0.69
N GLU A 112 -6.34 -5.70 1.15
CA GLU A 112 -6.56 -6.19 2.51
C GLU A 112 -5.53 -5.57 3.45
N LEU A 113 -5.96 -5.17 4.64
CA LEU A 113 -5.11 -4.54 5.65
C LEU A 113 -5.15 -5.38 6.94
N ASP A 114 -4.03 -6.03 7.29
CA ASP A 114 -3.84 -6.55 8.65
C ASP A 114 -3.29 -5.43 9.52
N MET A 115 -4.04 -5.09 10.60
CA MET A 115 -3.73 -3.92 11.42
C MET A 115 -3.62 -4.25 12.90
N LYS A 116 -2.56 -3.71 13.52
CA LYS A 116 -2.38 -3.67 14.97
C LYS A 116 -2.19 -2.22 15.40
N LEU A 117 -2.93 -1.82 16.42
CA LEU A 117 -2.79 -0.50 17.04
C LEU A 117 -2.17 -0.65 18.42
N TYR A 118 -1.12 0.11 18.67
CA TYR A 118 -0.42 0.14 19.95
C TYR A 118 -0.71 1.46 20.64
N LEU A 119 -1.11 1.38 21.90
CA LEU A 119 -1.24 2.53 22.78
C LEU A 119 -0.21 2.43 23.89
N GLU A 120 0.58 3.47 24.10
CA GLU A 120 1.49 3.54 25.23
C GLU A 120 0.79 4.15 26.43
N GLU A 121 0.75 3.41 27.54
CA GLU A 121 0.17 3.85 28.79
C GLU A 121 1.20 3.77 29.93
N LYS A 122 1.17 4.75 30.84
CA LYS A 122 1.96 4.72 32.07
C LYS A 122 1.18 3.98 33.15
N VAL A 123 1.73 2.86 33.59
CA VAL A 123 1.14 2.05 34.65
C VAL A 123 1.93 2.28 35.94
N HIS A 124 1.25 2.67 37.02
CA HIS A 124 1.84 2.77 38.34
C HIS A 124 1.48 1.52 39.14
N LEU A 125 2.50 0.76 39.48
CA LEU A 125 2.33 -0.48 40.25
C LEU A 125 2.94 -0.26 41.67
N LEU A 126 2.23 -0.74 42.68
CA LEU A 126 2.75 -0.83 44.02
C LEU A 126 3.71 -2.04 44.07
N CYS A 127 4.98 -1.77 44.30
CA CYS A 127 6.02 -2.81 44.32
C CYS A 127 6.34 -3.30 45.74
N ASP A 128 6.09 -2.45 46.74
CA ASP A 128 6.37 -2.80 48.14
C ASP A 128 5.47 -1.98 49.08
N ALA A 129 5.22 -2.50 50.27
CA ALA A 129 4.47 -1.81 51.34
C ALA A 129 5.05 -2.20 52.69
N TYR A 130 5.27 -1.20 53.55
CA TYR A 130 5.70 -1.43 54.91
C TYR A 130 4.94 -0.52 55.90
N SER A 131 4.93 -0.89 57.15
CA SER A 131 4.38 -0.08 58.22
C SER A 131 5.34 -0.02 59.41
N THR A 132 5.46 1.16 60.03
CA THR A 132 6.29 1.35 61.22
C THR A 132 5.55 1.08 62.53
N THR A 133 4.24 0.89 62.46
CA THR A 133 3.37 0.80 63.64
C THR A 133 2.52 -0.45 63.72
N LYS A 134 2.41 -1.19 62.63
CA LYS A 134 1.56 -2.42 62.53
C LYS A 134 2.32 -3.48 61.76
N GLU A 135 2.06 -4.74 62.10
CA GLU A 135 2.50 -5.87 61.32
C GLU A 135 1.72 -5.90 59.99
N VAL A 136 2.42 -6.07 58.88
CA VAL A 136 1.85 -6.08 57.53
C VAL A 136 2.18 -7.41 56.89
N ASP A 137 1.17 -8.15 56.50
CA ASP A 137 1.33 -9.36 55.70
C ASP A 137 1.17 -8.97 54.22
N THR A 138 2.18 -9.29 53.40
CA THR A 138 2.21 -8.90 52.00
C THR A 138 2.15 -10.11 51.09
N SER A 139 1.29 -10.08 50.06
CA SER A 139 1.28 -11.08 48.99
C SER A 139 1.61 -10.42 47.65
N TYR A 140 2.39 -11.09 46.84
CA TYR A 140 2.86 -10.60 45.53
C TYR A 140 2.19 -11.35 44.38
N LYS A 141 1.84 -10.64 43.33
CA LYS A 141 1.43 -11.21 42.05
C LYS A 141 2.37 -10.74 40.96
N THR A 142 2.82 -11.65 40.11
CA THR A 142 3.62 -11.28 38.94
C THR A 142 2.70 -10.69 37.86
N ALA A 143 3.06 -9.50 37.37
CA ALA A 143 2.44 -8.88 36.19
C ALA A 143 3.40 -8.98 35.00
N HIS A 144 2.90 -9.43 33.87
CA HIS A 144 3.63 -9.41 32.61
C HIS A 144 3.14 -8.21 31.79
N LEU A 145 4.08 -7.34 31.43
CA LEU A 145 3.82 -6.15 30.63
C LEU A 145 4.56 -6.29 29.30
N GLU A 146 3.86 -6.02 28.21
CA GLU A 146 4.45 -5.95 26.89
C GLU A 146 4.67 -4.49 26.53
N THR A 147 5.86 -4.15 26.06
CA THR A 147 6.20 -2.79 25.63
C THR A 147 6.69 -2.81 24.20
N LEU A 148 6.21 -1.85 23.39
CA LEU A 148 6.76 -1.60 22.07
C LEU A 148 8.05 -0.78 22.23
N GLN A 149 9.22 -1.44 22.13
CA GLN A 149 10.53 -0.77 22.28
C GLN A 149 10.94 -0.02 21.01
N MET A 150 10.67 -0.60 19.84
CA MET A 150 11.07 0.01 18.58
C MET A 150 10.16 -0.47 17.44
N LYS A 151 9.80 0.46 16.58
CA LYS A 151 9.20 0.18 15.27
C LYS A 151 10.03 0.91 14.21
N ASN A 152 10.62 0.17 13.29
CA ASN A 152 11.41 0.73 12.20
C ASN A 152 10.94 0.19 10.84
N LYS A 153 11.06 1.03 9.81
CA LYS A 153 10.79 0.66 8.43
C LYS A 153 12.06 0.87 7.63
N ALA A 154 12.63 -0.19 7.09
CA ALA A 154 13.83 -0.14 6.27
C ALA A 154 13.48 -0.36 4.79
N LYS A 155 14.16 0.39 3.91
CA LYS A 155 14.14 0.15 2.46
C LYS A 155 15.49 -0.41 2.04
N CYS A 156 15.48 -1.53 1.33
CA CYS A 156 16.66 -2.11 0.73
C CYS A 156 16.58 -1.95 -0.79
N ARG A 157 17.67 -1.46 -1.39
CA ARG A 157 17.79 -1.41 -2.86
C ARG A 157 18.70 -2.56 -3.28
N ILE A 158 18.16 -3.45 -4.10
CA ILE A 158 18.93 -4.55 -4.71
C ILE A 158 19.23 -4.15 -6.15
N THR A 159 20.50 -4.28 -6.54
CA THR A 159 20.95 -4.06 -7.92
C THR A 159 21.67 -5.30 -8.38
N GLU A 160 21.19 -5.91 -9.45
CA GLU A 160 21.78 -7.10 -10.05
C GLU A 160 21.96 -6.90 -11.56
N LYS A 161 23.04 -7.47 -12.09
CA LYS A 161 23.26 -7.50 -13.55
C LYS A 161 22.73 -8.82 -14.08
N ILE A 162 21.68 -8.76 -14.88
CA ILE A 162 21.10 -9.93 -15.54
C ILE A 162 21.72 -10.06 -16.94
N PRO A 163 22.50 -11.11 -17.21
CA PRO A 163 23.02 -11.32 -18.55
C PRO A 163 21.89 -11.74 -19.50
N LEU A 164 21.84 -11.12 -20.66
CA LEU A 164 20.97 -11.55 -21.75
C LEU A 164 21.63 -12.72 -22.47
N HIS A 165 20.92 -13.82 -22.56
CA HIS A 165 21.35 -15.01 -23.32
C HIS A 165 20.90 -14.96 -24.79
N SER A 166 20.52 -13.79 -25.29
CA SER A 166 20.12 -13.55 -26.67
C SER A 166 21.26 -12.91 -27.45
N THR A 167 21.40 -13.27 -28.72
CA THR A 167 22.30 -12.61 -29.67
C THR A 167 21.75 -11.28 -30.18
N ASP A 168 20.47 -10.99 -29.86
CA ASP A 168 19.80 -9.76 -30.29
C ASP A 168 20.17 -8.59 -29.37
N THR A 169 20.34 -7.42 -29.98
CA THR A 169 20.57 -6.19 -29.21
C THR A 169 19.31 -5.72 -28.55
N MET A 170 19.37 -5.49 -27.24
CA MET A 170 18.25 -4.85 -26.51
C MET A 170 18.10 -3.42 -26.99
N LEU A 171 16.91 -3.09 -27.50
CA LEU A 171 16.60 -1.74 -27.97
C LEU A 171 16.00 -0.87 -26.85
N GLN A 172 15.21 -1.46 -25.94
CA GLN A 172 14.51 -0.72 -24.90
C GLN A 172 14.11 -1.62 -23.72
N ILE A 173 14.17 -1.07 -22.50
CA ILE A 173 13.52 -1.64 -21.31
C ILE A 173 12.22 -0.87 -21.08
N LEU A 174 11.08 -1.58 -21.04
CA LEU A 174 9.76 -0.98 -20.90
C LEU A 174 9.32 -0.79 -19.44
N SER A 175 9.93 -1.51 -18.49
CA SER A 175 9.73 -1.28 -17.04
C SER A 175 10.98 -1.65 -16.24
N GLN A 176 11.10 -1.06 -15.04
CA GLN A 176 12.14 -1.33 -14.05
C GLN A 176 11.53 -1.85 -12.75
#